data_709726e938bb86fea25366e616c1bbd1
#
_entry.id   709726e938bb86fea25366e616c1bbd1
#
_cell.length_a   1.000
_cell.length_b   1.000
_cell.length_c   1.000
_cell.angle_alpha   90.00
_cell.angle_beta   90.00
_cell.angle_gamma   90.00
#
_symmetry.space_group_name_H-M   'P 1'
#
loop_
_entity.id
_entity.type
_entity.pdbx_description
1 polymer ?
#
loop_
_entity_poly.entity_id
_entity_poly.type
_entity_poly.pdbx_seq_one_letter_code
_entity_poly.pdbx_strand_id
1 'polypeptide(L)'
;GGTQDGQIGSGSRIGIVSFADTAIANTQLITSVDTLKNAVNALTAGGSTNHADAFTKAMQMFDPASGNAKVIVMFTDGNTTTGAPPEPVAAAARAQGIIIYCIGLVGADGVDVNTLNEWASDPDASHVAVTPDAAELERLFANLAANISKPGATNIMIHETVYPDFVCNRIWQQF
;
A
#
# COMPACT_ATOMS: atom_id res chain seq x y z
N GLY A 1 6.60 12.03 10.09
CA GLY A 1 6.83 13.39 9.65
C GLY A 1 5.53 14.11 9.39
N GLY A 2 5.35 15.24 10.07
CA GLY A 2 4.13 16.03 9.89
C GLY A 2 4.01 16.62 8.49
N THR A 3 2.79 16.84 8.06
CA THR A 3 2.50 17.65 6.89
C THR A 3 2.62 19.12 7.26
N GLN A 4 3.32 19.89 6.46
CA GLN A 4 3.34 21.34 6.58
C GLN A 4 2.72 21.89 5.29
N ASP A 5 1.69 22.73 5.40
CA ASP A 5 0.99 23.35 4.26
C ASP A 5 0.52 22.33 3.18
N GLY A 6 -0.06 21.22 3.59
CA GLY A 6 -0.58 20.19 2.67
C GLY A 6 0.50 19.35 1.96
N GLN A 7 1.73 19.38 2.44
CA GLN A 7 2.85 18.60 1.90
C GLN A 7 3.30 17.49 2.86
N ILE A 8 3.72 16.37 2.30
CA ILE A 8 4.45 15.34 3.03
C ILE A 8 5.78 15.93 3.51
N GLY A 9 6.22 15.53 4.71
CA GLY A 9 7.45 16.03 5.31
C GLY A 9 8.69 15.87 4.42
N SER A 10 9.66 16.75 4.60
CA SER A 10 10.88 16.83 3.79
C SER A 10 11.58 15.47 3.63
N GLY A 11 11.92 15.14 2.40
CA GLY A 11 12.62 13.91 2.03
C GLY A 11 11.73 12.67 1.85
N SER A 12 10.44 12.76 2.18
CA SER A 12 9.49 11.66 1.99
C SER A 12 8.57 11.93 0.80
N ARG A 13 8.18 10.87 0.10
CA ARG A 13 7.22 10.93 -1.03
C ARG A 13 6.30 9.73 -0.97
N ILE A 14 5.06 9.90 -1.41
CA ILE A 14 4.05 8.85 -1.49
C ILE A 14 3.54 8.75 -2.93
N GLY A 15 3.29 7.52 -3.38
CA GLY A 15 2.62 7.23 -4.63
C GLY A 15 1.42 6.33 -4.40
N ILE A 16 0.41 6.46 -5.26
CA ILE A 16 -0.81 5.65 -5.23
C ILE A 16 -0.83 4.74 -6.46
N VAL A 17 -1.02 3.46 -6.20
CA VAL A 17 -1.28 2.44 -7.20
C VAL A 17 -2.60 1.76 -6.87
N SER A 18 -3.53 1.77 -7.79
CA SER A 18 -4.75 0.95 -7.72
C SER A 18 -4.61 -0.28 -8.62
N PHE A 19 -5.32 -1.34 -8.30
CA PHE A 19 -5.29 -2.56 -9.10
C PHE A 19 -6.64 -3.29 -9.10
N ALA A 20 -6.92 -3.89 -10.24
CA ALA A 20 -8.06 -4.76 -10.49
C ALA A 20 -7.58 -5.87 -11.44
N ASP A 21 -8.04 -5.92 -12.69
CA ASP A 21 -7.48 -6.83 -13.73
C ASP A 21 -6.01 -6.50 -14.03
N THR A 22 -5.68 -5.22 -13.97
CA THR A 22 -4.33 -4.66 -14.09
C THR A 22 -4.10 -3.60 -13.04
N ALA A 23 -2.84 -3.20 -12.84
CA ALA A 23 -2.47 -2.13 -11.94
C ALA A 23 -2.22 -0.82 -12.68
N ILE A 24 -2.58 0.29 -12.04
CA ILE A 24 -2.43 1.65 -12.56
C ILE A 24 -1.70 2.50 -11.52
N ALA A 25 -0.65 3.19 -11.94
CA ALA A 25 -0.03 4.24 -11.13
C ALA A 25 -0.91 5.51 -11.21
N ASN A 26 -1.73 5.73 -10.20
CA ASN A 26 -2.63 6.88 -10.13
C ASN A 26 -1.89 8.19 -9.86
N THR A 27 -0.78 8.11 -9.13
CA THR A 27 0.20 9.19 -8.98
C THR A 27 1.62 8.64 -9.12
N GLN A 28 2.57 9.51 -9.38
CA GLN A 28 3.98 9.23 -9.12
C GLN A 28 4.29 9.42 -7.63
N LEU A 29 5.55 9.23 -7.23
CA LEU A 29 6.01 9.58 -5.89
C LEU A 29 6.04 11.09 -5.73
N ILE A 30 5.10 11.62 -4.96
CA ILE A 30 4.86 13.06 -4.81
C ILE A 30 4.73 13.46 -3.33
N THR A 31 4.70 14.75 -3.07
CA THR A 31 4.58 15.32 -1.72
C THR A 31 3.23 15.98 -1.45
N SER A 32 2.44 16.28 -2.49
CA SER A 32 1.15 16.97 -2.35
C SER A 32 0.08 16.06 -1.76
N VAL A 33 -0.35 16.36 -0.54
CA VAL A 33 -1.41 15.62 0.16
C VAL A 33 -2.75 15.71 -0.58
N ASP A 34 -3.09 16.90 -1.10
CA ASP A 34 -4.35 17.07 -1.83
C ASP A 34 -4.39 16.26 -3.12
N THR A 35 -3.27 16.20 -3.86
CA THR A 35 -3.17 15.37 -5.07
C THR A 35 -3.33 13.89 -4.74
N LEU A 36 -2.72 13.40 -3.64
CA LEU A 36 -2.87 12.03 -3.19
C LEU A 36 -4.32 11.72 -2.79
N LYS A 37 -4.96 12.58 -2.02
CA LYS A 37 -6.38 12.44 -1.63
C LYS A 37 -7.30 12.43 -2.86
N ASN A 38 -7.09 13.33 -3.81
CA ASN A 38 -7.88 13.38 -5.04
C ASN A 38 -7.72 12.11 -5.86
N ALA A 39 -6.50 11.57 -5.95
CA ALA A 39 -6.25 10.31 -6.65
C ALA A 39 -7.03 9.15 -5.99
N VAL A 40 -7.00 9.04 -4.66
CA VAL A 40 -7.76 8.01 -3.93
C VAL A 40 -9.26 8.19 -4.11
N ASN A 41 -9.77 9.43 -3.99
CA ASN A 41 -11.21 9.72 -4.15
C ASN A 41 -11.73 9.47 -5.57
N ALA A 42 -10.86 9.47 -6.56
CA ALA A 42 -11.20 9.18 -7.96
C ALA A 42 -11.23 7.68 -8.28
N LEU A 43 -10.81 6.80 -7.35
CA LEU A 43 -10.81 5.36 -7.55
C LEU A 43 -12.24 4.84 -7.66
N THR A 44 -12.44 3.91 -8.59
CA THR A 44 -13.70 3.18 -8.77
C THR A 44 -13.46 1.71 -8.57
N ALA A 45 -14.36 1.08 -7.82
CA ALA A 45 -14.30 -0.35 -7.57
C ALA A 45 -14.73 -1.16 -8.81
N GLY A 46 -14.13 -2.30 -9.02
CA GLY A 46 -14.54 -3.25 -10.05
C GLY A 46 -13.40 -4.13 -10.55
N GLY A 47 -13.75 -5.18 -11.26
CA GLY A 47 -12.82 -6.11 -11.88
C GLY A 47 -12.30 -7.20 -10.94
N SER A 48 -11.25 -7.87 -11.39
CA SER A 48 -10.57 -8.94 -10.67
C SER A 48 -9.49 -8.38 -9.73
N THR A 49 -8.70 -9.26 -9.12
CA THR A 49 -7.65 -8.87 -8.17
C THR A 49 -6.30 -9.42 -8.63
N ASN A 50 -5.46 -8.55 -9.19
CA ASN A 50 -4.13 -8.86 -9.73
C ASN A 50 -3.03 -8.25 -8.83
N HIS A 51 -2.70 -8.94 -7.74
CA HIS A 51 -1.68 -8.49 -6.81
C HIS A 51 -0.27 -8.48 -7.43
N ALA A 52 0.04 -9.43 -8.32
CA ALA A 52 1.35 -9.47 -8.97
C ALA A 52 1.61 -8.21 -9.80
N ASP A 53 0.62 -7.74 -10.55
CA ASP A 53 0.73 -6.50 -11.34
C ASP A 53 0.82 -5.27 -10.43
N ALA A 54 0.14 -5.29 -9.28
CA ALA A 54 0.23 -4.24 -8.27
C ALA A 54 1.67 -4.11 -7.73
N PHE A 55 2.30 -5.20 -7.32
CA PHE A 55 3.71 -5.19 -6.89
C PHE A 55 4.65 -4.73 -8.01
N THR A 56 4.46 -5.23 -9.22
CA THR A 56 5.27 -4.84 -10.37
C THR A 56 5.17 -3.35 -10.65
N LYS A 57 3.95 -2.81 -10.68
CA LYS A 57 3.72 -1.38 -10.90
C LYS A 57 4.36 -0.51 -9.82
N ALA A 58 4.26 -0.96 -8.57
CA ALA A 58 4.88 -0.29 -7.44
C ALA A 58 6.41 -0.24 -7.55
N MET A 59 7.02 -1.37 -7.84
CA MET A 59 8.48 -1.46 -8.01
C MET A 59 9.00 -0.51 -9.10
N GLN A 60 8.24 -0.35 -10.19
CA GLN A 60 8.59 0.52 -11.32
C GLN A 60 8.60 2.01 -10.95
N MET A 61 7.91 2.40 -9.89
CA MET A 61 7.86 3.80 -9.45
C MET A 61 9.09 4.24 -8.64
N PHE A 62 9.86 3.29 -8.11
CA PHE A 62 11.07 3.59 -7.37
C PHE A 62 12.24 3.83 -8.32
N ASP A 63 13.06 4.84 -8.01
CA ASP A 63 14.35 5.02 -8.63
C ASP A 63 15.37 4.05 -8.02
N PRO A 64 15.91 3.09 -8.78
CA PRO A 64 16.89 2.14 -8.26
C PRO A 64 18.17 2.80 -7.75
N ALA A 65 18.53 3.98 -8.30
CA ALA A 65 19.71 4.71 -7.91
C ALA A 65 19.52 5.54 -6.63
N SER A 66 18.28 5.70 -6.16
CA SER A 66 18.00 6.44 -4.94
C SER A 66 18.48 5.67 -3.71
N GLY A 67 19.23 6.34 -2.83
CA GLY A 67 19.60 5.82 -1.51
C GLY A 67 18.49 5.86 -0.46
N ASN A 68 17.31 6.36 -0.82
CA ASN A 68 16.17 6.42 0.08
C ASN A 68 15.58 5.04 0.34
N ALA A 69 15.09 4.82 1.55
CA ALA A 69 14.34 3.62 1.87
C ALA A 69 13.09 3.51 0.97
N LYS A 70 12.81 2.30 0.48
CA LYS A 70 11.70 2.00 -0.41
C LYS A 70 10.72 1.12 0.35
N VAL A 71 9.47 1.54 0.42
CA VAL A 71 8.41 0.86 1.18
C VAL A 71 7.18 0.70 0.30
N ILE A 72 6.63 -0.52 0.27
CA ILE A 72 5.32 -0.82 -0.32
C ILE A 72 4.37 -1.16 0.83
N VAL A 73 3.20 -0.54 0.84
CA VAL A 73 2.10 -0.93 1.72
C VAL A 73 0.99 -1.50 0.85
N MET A 74 0.76 -2.80 0.97
CA MET A 74 -0.30 -3.52 0.25
C MET A 74 -1.55 -3.57 1.09
N PHE A 75 -2.64 -3.01 0.58
CA PHE A 75 -3.97 -3.17 1.16
C PHE A 75 -4.77 -4.14 0.30
N THR A 76 -5.39 -5.12 0.92
CA THR A 76 -6.26 -6.06 0.20
C THR A 76 -7.35 -6.63 1.10
N ASP A 77 -8.53 -6.84 0.55
CA ASP A 77 -9.67 -7.46 1.22
C ASP A 77 -9.99 -8.86 0.66
N GLY A 78 -9.20 -9.35 -0.29
CA GLY A 78 -9.46 -10.61 -0.97
C GLY A 78 -8.23 -11.34 -1.47
N ASN A 79 -8.49 -12.48 -2.07
CA ASN A 79 -7.48 -13.33 -2.68
C ASN A 79 -7.19 -12.91 -4.12
N THR A 80 -6.02 -13.28 -4.63
CA THR A 80 -5.67 -13.13 -6.05
C THR A 80 -6.65 -13.92 -6.91
N THR A 81 -7.27 -13.26 -7.89
CA THR A 81 -8.22 -13.87 -8.82
C THR A 81 -7.73 -13.88 -10.26
N THR A 82 -6.72 -13.10 -10.58
CA THR A 82 -6.14 -13.03 -11.94
C THR A 82 -4.67 -12.65 -11.89
N GLY A 83 -3.98 -12.81 -13.00
CA GLY A 83 -2.57 -12.49 -13.15
C GLY A 83 -1.63 -13.62 -12.74
N ALA A 84 -0.35 -13.30 -12.66
CA ALA A 84 0.68 -14.22 -12.20
C ALA A 84 0.60 -14.45 -10.68
N PRO A 85 1.22 -15.52 -10.15
CA PRO A 85 1.38 -15.67 -8.69
C PRO A 85 2.12 -14.46 -8.10
N PRO A 86 1.59 -13.82 -7.04
CA PRO A 86 2.20 -12.63 -6.47
C PRO A 86 3.45 -12.90 -5.62
N GLU A 87 3.60 -14.10 -5.05
CA GLU A 87 4.70 -14.47 -4.16
C GLU A 87 6.09 -14.26 -4.78
N PRO A 88 6.36 -14.70 -6.03
CA PRO A 88 7.66 -14.48 -6.66
C PRO A 88 7.93 -12.99 -6.92
N VAL A 89 6.90 -12.20 -7.21
CA VAL A 89 7.03 -10.76 -7.45
C VAL A 89 7.34 -10.03 -6.16
N ALA A 90 6.64 -10.34 -5.08
CA ALA A 90 6.92 -9.81 -3.75
C ALA A 90 8.33 -10.19 -3.28
N ALA A 91 8.72 -11.45 -3.48
CA ALA A 91 10.08 -11.91 -3.15
C ALA A 91 11.15 -11.14 -3.95
N ALA A 92 10.93 -10.86 -5.23
CA ALA A 92 11.83 -10.05 -6.05
C ALA A 92 11.93 -8.61 -5.53
N ALA A 93 10.85 -8.03 -5.06
CA ALA A 93 10.84 -6.70 -4.44
C ALA A 93 11.69 -6.70 -3.15
N ARG A 94 11.48 -7.67 -2.26
CA ARG A 94 12.28 -7.81 -1.03
C ARG A 94 13.76 -8.03 -1.33
N ALA A 95 14.09 -8.82 -2.35
CA ALA A 95 15.47 -9.03 -2.80
C ALA A 95 16.16 -7.75 -3.28
N GLN A 96 15.40 -6.75 -3.72
CA GLN A 96 15.90 -5.41 -4.05
C GLN A 96 15.98 -4.47 -2.85
N GLY A 97 15.73 -4.96 -1.64
CA GLY A 97 15.74 -4.15 -0.42
C GLY A 97 14.47 -3.34 -0.19
N ILE A 98 13.40 -3.62 -0.91
CA ILE A 98 12.10 -2.98 -0.69
C ILE A 98 11.42 -3.63 0.51
N ILE A 99 10.96 -2.81 1.45
CA ILE A 99 10.22 -3.26 2.63
C ILE A 99 8.73 -3.34 2.25
N ILE A 100 8.10 -4.49 2.48
CA ILE A 100 6.69 -4.72 2.19
C ILE A 100 5.91 -4.88 3.49
N TYR A 101 4.90 -4.06 3.67
CA TYR A 101 3.85 -4.21 4.68
C TYR A 101 2.57 -4.69 3.99
N CYS A 102 1.88 -5.65 4.60
CA CYS A 102 0.60 -6.14 4.10
C CYS A 102 -0.50 -5.92 5.14
N ILE A 103 -1.57 -5.25 4.72
CA ILE A 103 -2.74 -5.01 5.56
C ILE A 103 -3.93 -5.68 4.90
N GLY A 104 -4.46 -6.72 5.56
CA GLY A 104 -5.66 -7.41 5.17
C GLY A 104 -6.89 -6.71 5.75
N LEU A 105 -7.82 -6.34 4.87
CA LEU A 105 -9.13 -5.83 5.26
C LEU A 105 -10.11 -6.99 5.31
N VAL A 106 -10.87 -7.12 6.39
CA VAL A 106 -11.83 -8.21 6.51
C VAL A 106 -13.02 -7.94 5.59
N GLY A 107 -13.05 -8.64 4.47
CA GLY A 107 -14.15 -8.65 3.49
C GLY A 107 -15.03 -9.89 3.60
N ALA A 108 -16.00 -10.00 2.71
CA ALA A 108 -16.95 -11.13 2.68
C ALA A 108 -16.29 -12.50 2.47
N ASP A 109 -15.17 -12.53 1.76
CA ASP A 109 -14.44 -13.76 1.40
C ASP A 109 -13.23 -14.04 2.30
N GLY A 110 -12.95 -13.16 3.25
CA GLY A 110 -11.80 -13.27 4.15
C GLY A 110 -10.45 -13.06 3.45
N VAL A 111 -9.43 -12.77 4.24
CA VAL A 111 -8.04 -12.67 3.78
C VAL A 111 -7.23 -13.78 4.41
N ASP A 112 -6.49 -14.54 3.59
CA ASP A 112 -5.57 -15.55 4.10
C ASP A 112 -4.29 -14.86 4.64
N VAL A 113 -4.17 -14.86 5.97
CA VAL A 113 -3.01 -14.28 6.66
C VAL A 113 -1.70 -14.95 6.24
N ASN A 114 -1.71 -16.26 5.96
CA ASN A 114 -0.50 -16.95 5.52
C ASN A 114 -0.02 -16.41 4.17
N THR A 115 -0.94 -16.11 3.26
CA THR A 115 -0.61 -15.48 1.99
C THR A 115 0.01 -14.09 2.20
N LEU A 116 -0.54 -13.28 3.09
CA LEU A 116 0.04 -11.96 3.41
C LEU A 116 1.45 -12.09 4.02
N ASN A 117 1.67 -13.09 4.86
CA ASN A 117 2.98 -13.38 5.44
C ASN A 117 4.01 -13.74 4.37
N GLU A 118 3.61 -14.47 3.32
CA GLU A 118 4.49 -14.80 2.20
C GLU A 118 4.92 -13.58 1.38
N TRP A 119 4.10 -12.54 1.33
CA TRP A 119 4.42 -11.31 0.60
C TRP A 119 5.22 -10.31 1.43
N ALA A 120 4.89 -10.17 2.70
CA ALA A 120 5.45 -9.16 3.58
C ALA A 120 6.94 -9.39 3.89
N SER A 121 7.58 -8.35 4.36
CA SER A 121 8.92 -8.43 4.92
C SER A 121 8.89 -9.08 6.31
N ASP A 122 10.00 -9.69 6.71
CA ASP A 122 10.16 -10.24 8.06
C ASP A 122 10.49 -9.15 9.10
N PRO A 123 10.10 -9.33 10.36
CA PRO A 123 9.21 -10.39 10.87
C PRO A 123 7.73 -10.07 10.60
N ASP A 124 6.91 -11.08 10.34
CA ASP A 124 5.47 -10.95 10.04
C ASP A 124 4.73 -10.14 11.10
N ALA A 125 5.05 -10.34 12.36
CA ALA A 125 4.42 -9.64 13.48
C ALA A 125 4.47 -8.09 13.39
N SER A 126 5.44 -7.55 12.65
CA SER A 126 5.58 -6.10 12.44
C SER A 126 5.21 -5.63 11.04
N HIS A 127 5.00 -6.53 10.10
CA HIS A 127 4.76 -6.19 8.69
C HIS A 127 3.41 -6.69 8.16
N VAL A 128 2.69 -7.51 8.91
CA VAL A 128 1.36 -7.99 8.55
C VAL A 128 0.35 -7.62 9.62
N ALA A 129 -0.78 -7.09 9.19
CA ALA A 129 -1.92 -6.83 10.06
C ALA A 129 -3.22 -7.18 9.32
N VAL A 130 -4.22 -7.63 10.07
CA VAL A 130 -5.59 -7.81 9.58
C VAL A 130 -6.50 -7.00 10.47
N THR A 131 -7.31 -6.14 9.87
CA THR A 131 -8.18 -5.24 10.61
C THR A 131 -9.64 -5.37 10.18
N PRO A 132 -10.57 -5.50 11.14
CA PRO A 132 -12.00 -5.57 10.84
C PRO A 132 -12.66 -4.21 10.65
N ASP A 133 -12.03 -3.12 11.10
CA ASP A 133 -12.67 -1.81 11.10
C ASP A 133 -11.72 -0.63 10.82
N ALA A 134 -12.32 0.51 10.48
CA ALA A 134 -11.61 1.72 10.11
C ALA A 134 -10.79 2.35 11.27
N ALA A 135 -11.25 2.23 12.52
CA ALA A 135 -10.54 2.79 13.67
C ALA A 135 -9.25 2.03 13.97
N GLU A 136 -9.27 0.72 13.79
CA GLU A 136 -8.09 -0.11 13.92
C GLU A 136 -7.10 0.15 12.78
N LEU A 137 -7.61 0.32 11.55
CA LEU A 137 -6.80 0.70 10.39
C LEU A 137 -6.08 2.04 10.63
N GLU A 138 -6.77 3.02 11.18
CA GLU A 138 -6.17 4.33 11.52
C GLU A 138 -5.01 4.18 12.51
N ARG A 139 -5.19 3.35 13.55
CA ARG A 139 -4.11 3.06 14.51
C ARG A 139 -2.93 2.35 13.87
N LEU A 140 -3.18 1.39 12.98
CA LEU A 140 -2.15 0.70 12.21
C LEU A 140 -1.35 1.68 11.35
N PHE A 141 -2.03 2.59 10.68
CA PHE A 141 -1.37 3.63 9.88
C PHE A 141 -0.50 4.57 10.74
N ALA A 142 -1.00 4.99 11.88
CA ALA A 142 -0.23 5.84 12.79
C ALA A 142 1.05 5.13 13.27
N ASN A 143 0.95 3.86 13.63
CA ASN A 143 2.09 3.03 14.03
C ASN A 143 3.06 2.80 12.88
N LEU A 144 2.55 2.52 11.68
CA LEU A 144 3.33 2.35 10.47
C LEU A 144 4.10 3.64 10.14
N ALA A 145 3.41 4.78 10.15
CA ALA A 145 4.03 6.08 9.92
C ALA A 145 5.13 6.38 10.94
N ALA A 146 4.93 6.06 12.21
CA ALA A 146 5.94 6.21 13.25
C ALA A 146 7.17 5.33 13.00
N ASN A 147 6.98 4.10 12.51
CA ASN A 147 8.08 3.19 12.19
C ASN A 147 8.84 3.61 10.93
N ILE A 148 8.14 4.10 9.92
CA ILE A 148 8.72 4.55 8.65
C ILE A 148 9.40 5.92 8.81
N SER A 149 8.94 6.77 9.73
CA SER A 149 9.50 8.11 9.99
C SER A 149 10.86 8.09 10.69
N LYS A 150 11.40 6.93 10.99
CA LYS A 150 12.79 6.83 11.48
C LYS A 150 13.76 7.31 10.41
N PRO A 151 14.90 7.91 10.79
CA PRO A 151 15.87 8.41 9.81
C PRO A 151 16.23 7.33 8.78
N GLY A 152 15.99 7.62 7.49
CA GLY A 152 16.27 6.71 6.37
C GLY A 152 15.05 6.20 5.59
N ALA A 153 13.81 6.40 6.07
CA ALA A 153 12.61 5.99 5.34
C ALA A 153 12.03 7.16 4.53
N THR A 154 12.08 7.11 3.22
CA THR A 154 11.76 8.28 2.40
C THR A 154 10.82 8.05 1.23
N ASN A 155 10.56 6.81 0.80
CA ASN A 155 9.62 6.54 -0.28
C ASN A 155 8.57 5.52 0.18
N ILE A 156 7.34 5.96 0.30
CA ILE A 156 6.21 5.14 0.73
C ILE A 156 5.24 4.98 -0.44
N MET A 157 4.85 3.75 -0.73
CA MET A 157 3.84 3.45 -1.73
C MET A 157 2.67 2.72 -1.09
N ILE A 158 1.48 3.23 -1.32
CA ILE A 158 0.25 2.67 -0.80
C ILE A 158 -0.49 1.99 -1.95
N HIS A 159 -0.78 0.71 -1.77
CA HIS A 159 -1.57 -0.09 -2.69
C HIS A 159 -2.94 -0.33 -2.10
N GLU A 160 -3.96 -0.16 -2.89
CA GLU A 160 -5.32 -0.41 -2.49
C GLU A 160 -6.05 -1.23 -3.55
N THR A 161 -6.74 -2.30 -3.11
CA THR A 161 -7.78 -2.96 -3.90
C THR A 161 -9.11 -2.38 -3.47
N VAL A 162 -9.84 -1.77 -4.39
CA VAL A 162 -11.14 -1.16 -4.09
C VAL A 162 -12.26 -2.14 -4.47
N TYR A 163 -12.98 -2.66 -3.47
CA TYR A 163 -14.21 -3.44 -3.67
C TYR A 163 -15.46 -2.56 -3.48
N PRO A 164 -16.59 -2.87 -4.18
CA PRO A 164 -17.74 -1.96 -4.28
C PRO A 164 -18.37 -1.52 -2.97
N ASP A 165 -18.25 -2.30 -1.90
CA ASP A 165 -18.90 -2.05 -0.62
C ASP A 165 -17.95 -1.62 0.50
N PHE A 166 -16.67 -1.49 0.25
CA PHE A 166 -15.69 -1.22 1.30
C PHE A 166 -14.91 0.09 1.09
N VAL A 167 -15.37 1.17 1.61
CA VAL A 167 -14.82 2.00 2.66
C VAL A 167 -13.66 2.95 2.30
N CYS A 168 -13.19 3.09 1.08
CA CYS A 168 -12.39 4.29 0.75
C CYS A 168 -13.14 5.59 1.06
N ASN A 169 -14.45 5.61 0.86
CA ASN A 169 -15.30 6.78 1.17
C ASN A 169 -15.50 7.06 2.67
N ARG A 170 -15.25 6.11 3.56
CA ARG A 170 -15.43 6.32 5.01
C ARG A 170 -14.13 6.60 5.75
N ILE A 171 -13.02 6.03 5.31
CA ILE A 171 -11.71 6.22 5.97
C ILE A 171 -11.18 7.63 5.69
N TRP A 172 -11.43 8.19 4.52
CA TRP A 172 -10.87 9.47 4.10
C TRP A 172 -11.79 10.68 4.33
N GLN A 173 -13.04 10.47 4.72
CA GLN A 173 -13.93 11.57 5.11
C GLN A 173 -13.72 12.08 6.56
N GLN A 174 -12.83 11.46 7.33
CA GLN A 174 -12.53 11.86 8.72
C GLN A 174 -11.15 12.49 8.92
N PHE A 175 -10.44 12.78 7.82
CA PHE A 175 -9.18 13.52 7.90
C PHE A 175 -9.27 14.88 7.25
#